data_2e47065ef1a114bbe7d57930ae346ce9
#
_entry.id   2e47065ef1a114bbe7d57930ae346ce9
#
_cell.length_a   1.000
_cell.length_b   1.000
_cell.length_c   1.000
_cell.angle_alpha   90.00
_cell.angle_beta   90.00
_cell.angle_gamma   90.00
#
_symmetry.space_group_name_H-M   'P 1'
#
loop_
_entity.id
_entity.type
_entity.pdbx_description
1 polymer ?
#
loop_
_entity_poly.entity_id
_entity_poly.type
_entity_poly.pdbx_seq_one_letter_code
_entity_poly.pdbx_strand_id
1 'polypeptide(L)'
;LSGGKDSYTMLDILLNLQKTAPVNFELVAVNMDQKQPGFPEDVLPTYLSGIGVPFHILEKDTYSIVTDIVPEGKTYCGLCSRLRRGTLYGFAEEIGATKIALGHHRDDIIETLFLNMFYGGKIKAMPPKLLADDKRNIVIRPLAYCSEDDIVEFSELKEFPIIPCNLCGSQDNMQRQAIKEMLQGWNKKHPGRVESIFSAICNVAPSQLGDTTLFDFINLDIDRSESKPQLVNAVDIS
;
A
#
# COMPACT_ATOMS: atom_id res chain seq x y z
N LEU A 1 -0.80 11.74 -7.62
CA LEU A 1 0.67 11.66 -7.69
C LEU A 1 1.29 12.43 -6.55
N SER A 2 2.35 11.89 -5.93
CA SER A 2 3.08 12.56 -4.84
C SER A 2 4.39 13.20 -5.29
N GLY A 3 4.81 12.96 -6.53
CA GLY A 3 6.13 13.33 -7.03
C GLY A 3 7.26 12.34 -6.66
N GLY A 4 6.96 11.27 -5.94
CA GLY A 4 7.94 10.21 -5.64
C GLY A 4 8.04 9.17 -6.76
N LYS A 5 9.14 8.38 -6.75
CA LYS A 5 9.44 7.33 -7.73
C LYS A 5 8.26 6.39 -8.01
N ASP A 6 7.57 5.94 -6.94
CA ASP A 6 6.48 4.97 -7.06
C ASP A 6 5.28 5.55 -7.80
N SER A 7 4.98 6.83 -7.59
CA SER A 7 3.86 7.51 -8.24
C SER A 7 4.12 7.76 -9.72
N TYR A 8 5.35 8.11 -10.11
CA TYR A 8 5.74 8.25 -11.52
C TYR A 8 5.78 6.90 -12.24
N THR A 9 6.38 5.88 -11.60
CA THR A 9 6.39 4.50 -12.12
C THR A 9 4.97 3.98 -12.36
N MET A 10 4.08 4.16 -11.39
CA MET A 10 2.67 3.78 -11.53
C MET A 10 2.01 4.48 -12.72
N LEU A 11 2.23 5.78 -12.87
CA LEU A 11 1.65 6.55 -13.98
C LEU A 11 2.14 6.05 -15.34
N ASP A 12 3.46 5.84 -15.51
CA ASP A 12 4.05 5.35 -16.76
C ASP A 12 3.49 3.96 -17.14
N ILE A 13 3.41 3.06 -16.15
CA ILE A 13 2.81 1.72 -16.36
C ILE A 13 1.33 1.83 -16.75
N LEU A 14 0.54 2.68 -16.08
CA LEU A 14 -0.87 2.85 -16.41
C LEU A 14 -1.07 3.45 -17.79
N LEU A 15 -0.23 4.39 -18.23
CA LEU A 15 -0.25 4.94 -19.61
C LEU A 15 0.08 3.88 -20.65
N ASN A 16 1.01 2.98 -20.35
CA ASN A 16 1.31 1.85 -21.25
C ASN A 16 0.14 0.85 -21.28
N LEU A 17 -0.45 0.53 -20.13
CA LEU A 17 -1.63 -0.34 -20.07
C LEU A 17 -2.84 0.25 -20.78
N GLN A 18 -3.02 1.57 -20.76
CA GLN A 18 -4.10 2.25 -21.49
C GLN A 18 -4.04 1.98 -23.00
N LYS A 19 -2.83 1.77 -23.54
CA LYS A 19 -2.61 1.47 -24.97
C LYS A 19 -2.73 -0.01 -25.31
N THR A 20 -2.47 -0.90 -24.36
CA THR A 20 -2.26 -2.34 -24.61
C THR A 20 -3.28 -3.25 -23.92
N ALA A 21 -3.97 -2.78 -22.88
CA ALA A 21 -4.93 -3.60 -22.14
C ALA A 21 -6.21 -3.86 -22.99
N PRO A 22 -6.86 -5.03 -22.79
CA PRO A 22 -8.09 -5.38 -23.51
C PRO A 22 -9.33 -4.60 -23.01
N VAL A 23 -9.15 -3.66 -22.11
CA VAL A 23 -10.19 -2.81 -21.53
C VAL A 23 -9.83 -1.34 -21.70
N ASN A 24 -10.81 -0.52 -22.08
CA ASN A 24 -10.64 0.91 -22.17
C ASN A 24 -10.82 1.56 -20.80
N PHE A 25 -9.93 2.48 -20.45
CA PHE A 25 -10.05 3.32 -19.27
C PHE A 25 -9.40 4.68 -19.49
N GLU A 26 -9.86 5.67 -18.77
CA GLU A 26 -9.30 7.01 -18.76
C GLU A 26 -8.46 7.23 -17.53
N LEU A 27 -7.44 8.08 -17.64
CA LEU A 27 -6.55 8.45 -16.56
C LEU A 27 -6.62 9.95 -16.30
N VAL A 28 -6.77 10.30 -15.04
CA VAL A 28 -6.64 11.67 -14.55
C VAL A 28 -5.63 11.64 -13.41
N ALA A 29 -4.55 12.41 -13.56
CA ALA A 29 -3.56 12.56 -12.51
C ALA A 29 -4.03 13.59 -11.48
N VAL A 30 -3.90 13.27 -10.20
CA VAL A 30 -4.26 14.18 -9.12
C VAL A 30 -3.08 14.34 -8.17
N ASN A 31 -2.66 15.55 -7.93
CA ASN A 31 -1.74 15.90 -6.85
C ASN A 31 -2.47 16.71 -5.79
N MET A 32 -2.13 16.50 -4.53
CA MET A 32 -2.59 17.32 -3.44
C MET A 32 -1.43 18.16 -2.93
N ASP A 33 -1.47 19.45 -3.21
CA ASP A 33 -0.58 20.42 -2.60
C ASP A 33 -1.06 20.73 -1.18
N GLN A 34 -0.24 20.36 -0.22
CA GLN A 34 -0.52 20.52 1.21
C GLN A 34 0.03 21.84 1.75
N LYS A 35 0.60 22.69 0.88
CA LYS A 35 1.31 23.93 1.22
C LYS A 35 2.48 23.72 2.20
N GLN A 36 3.20 22.61 2.00
CA GLN A 36 4.43 22.36 2.75
C GLN A 36 5.54 23.32 2.31
N PRO A 37 6.27 23.94 3.23
CA PRO A 37 7.40 24.81 2.88
C PRO A 37 8.45 24.08 2.04
N GLY A 38 8.84 24.69 0.91
CA GLY A 38 9.86 24.14 0.02
C GLY A 38 9.38 23.07 -0.95
N PHE A 39 8.09 22.80 -1.04
CA PHE A 39 7.55 21.91 -2.07
C PHE A 39 7.65 22.59 -3.45
N PRO A 40 8.28 21.93 -4.47
CA PRO A 40 8.44 22.51 -5.80
C PRO A 40 7.13 22.39 -6.59
N GLU A 41 6.32 23.45 -6.59
CA GLU A 41 4.97 23.46 -7.16
C GLU A 41 4.94 23.22 -8.68
N ASP A 42 6.01 23.60 -9.41
CA ASP A 42 6.05 23.55 -10.88
C ASP A 42 6.45 22.18 -11.48
N VAL A 43 7.09 21.32 -10.70
CA VAL A 43 7.68 20.07 -11.22
C VAL A 43 6.60 19.12 -11.77
N LEU A 44 5.55 18.85 -11.00
CA LEU A 44 4.47 17.96 -11.43
C LEU A 44 3.65 18.53 -12.60
N PRO A 45 3.18 19.79 -12.55
CA PRO A 45 2.45 20.39 -13.68
C PRO A 45 3.26 20.39 -14.97
N THR A 46 4.55 20.74 -14.91
CA THR A 46 5.43 20.75 -16.07
C THR A 46 5.58 19.35 -16.67
N TYR A 47 5.85 18.35 -15.85
CA TYR A 47 5.99 16.97 -16.30
C TYR A 47 4.69 16.44 -16.91
N LEU A 48 3.55 16.60 -16.23
CA LEU A 48 2.25 16.10 -16.68
C LEU A 48 1.78 16.77 -17.98
N SER A 49 2.01 18.08 -18.11
CA SER A 49 1.75 18.81 -19.36
C SER A 49 2.61 18.31 -20.49
N GLY A 50 3.89 18.02 -20.24
CA GLY A 50 4.84 17.50 -21.21
C GLY A 50 4.46 16.14 -21.78
N ILE A 51 3.82 15.28 -20.98
CA ILE A 51 3.35 13.95 -21.42
C ILE A 51 1.88 13.92 -21.83
N GLY A 52 1.17 15.07 -21.76
CA GLY A 52 -0.22 15.22 -22.22
C GLY A 52 -1.27 14.48 -21.38
N VAL A 53 -1.00 14.28 -20.07
CA VAL A 53 -1.94 13.64 -19.15
C VAL A 53 -2.85 14.69 -18.51
N PRO A 54 -4.18 14.52 -18.54
CA PRO A 54 -5.09 15.39 -17.78
C PRO A 54 -4.76 15.33 -16.28
N PHE A 55 -4.68 16.50 -15.63
CA PHE A 55 -4.33 16.54 -14.22
C PHE A 55 -5.05 17.66 -13.45
N HIS A 56 -5.13 17.46 -12.13
CA HIS A 56 -5.62 18.46 -11.19
C HIS A 56 -4.65 18.59 -10.01
N ILE A 57 -4.38 19.82 -9.64
CA ILE A 57 -3.66 20.15 -8.40
C ILE A 57 -4.70 20.62 -7.38
N LEU A 58 -4.91 19.85 -6.34
CA LEU A 58 -5.82 20.16 -5.26
C LEU A 58 -5.05 20.93 -4.18
N GLU A 59 -5.29 22.23 -4.09
CA GLU A 59 -4.70 23.05 -3.06
C GLU A 59 -5.52 22.96 -1.77
N LYS A 60 -4.89 22.49 -0.70
CA LYS A 60 -5.51 22.43 0.63
C LYS A 60 -4.44 22.51 1.69
N ASP A 61 -4.43 23.62 2.42
CA ASP A 61 -3.48 23.83 3.52
C ASP A 61 -3.76 22.86 4.69
N THR A 62 -3.41 21.59 4.47
CA THR A 62 -3.48 20.58 5.53
C THR A 62 -2.27 20.63 6.43
N TYR A 63 -1.19 21.26 5.98
CA TYR A 63 0.03 21.41 6.79
C TYR A 63 -0.25 22.30 8.01
N SER A 64 -0.79 23.50 7.84
CA SER A 64 -1.16 24.37 8.95
C SER A 64 -2.17 23.72 9.89
N ILE A 65 -3.20 23.04 9.35
CA ILE A 65 -4.19 22.32 10.16
C ILE A 65 -3.54 21.27 11.06
N VAL A 66 -2.58 20.53 10.53
CA VAL A 66 -1.91 19.45 11.26
C VAL A 66 -0.96 20.00 12.31
N THR A 67 -0.21 21.06 11.98
CA THR A 67 0.72 21.70 12.93
C THR A 67 0.00 22.40 14.08
N ASP A 68 -1.19 22.93 13.85
CA ASP A 68 -1.99 23.59 14.88
C ASP A 68 -2.67 22.59 15.85
N ILE A 69 -3.08 21.43 15.34
CA ILE A 69 -3.86 20.45 16.13
C ILE A 69 -2.95 19.47 16.90
N VAL A 70 -1.80 19.11 16.32
CA VAL A 70 -0.93 18.07 16.90
C VAL A 70 0.13 18.71 17.79
N PRO A 71 0.17 18.38 19.10
CA PRO A 71 1.18 18.91 20.01
C PRO A 71 2.60 18.58 19.58
N GLU A 72 3.53 19.49 19.86
CA GLU A 72 4.95 19.34 19.59
C GLU A 72 5.48 18.00 20.17
N GLY A 73 6.23 17.25 19.38
CA GLY A 73 6.76 15.92 19.76
C GLY A 73 5.82 14.73 19.51
N LYS A 74 4.61 14.94 18.98
CA LYS A 74 3.73 13.85 18.53
C LYS A 74 3.70 13.70 17.00
N THR A 75 3.36 12.50 16.53
CA THR A 75 3.34 12.17 15.09
C THR A 75 2.17 12.81 14.36
N TYR A 76 2.45 13.50 13.26
CA TYR A 76 1.44 14.13 12.40
C TYR A 76 0.80 13.17 11.39
N CYS A 77 1.43 12.02 11.13
CA CYS A 77 1.15 11.17 9.96
C CYS A 77 -0.28 10.63 9.92
N GLY A 78 -0.83 10.24 11.05
CA GLY A 78 -2.19 9.69 11.10
C GLY A 78 -3.26 10.71 10.70
N LEU A 79 -3.16 11.96 11.17
CA LEU A 79 -4.09 13.03 10.83
C LEU A 79 -3.88 13.51 9.39
N CYS A 80 -2.63 13.76 9.01
CA CYS A 80 -2.25 14.18 7.65
C CYS A 80 -2.73 13.15 6.60
N SER A 81 -2.47 11.87 6.82
CA SER A 81 -2.91 10.78 5.95
C SER A 81 -4.45 10.70 5.83
N ARG A 82 -5.17 10.96 6.92
CA ARG A 82 -6.64 10.98 6.93
C ARG A 82 -7.19 12.17 6.14
N LEU A 83 -6.64 13.36 6.33
CA LEU A 83 -7.04 14.57 5.60
C LEU A 83 -6.77 14.45 4.10
N ARG A 84 -5.56 13.97 3.73
CA ARG A 84 -5.23 13.67 2.32
C ARG A 84 -6.22 12.73 1.69
N ARG A 85 -6.48 11.61 2.36
CA ARG A 85 -7.41 10.59 1.87
C ARG A 85 -8.80 11.16 1.66
N GLY A 86 -9.34 11.89 2.65
CA GLY A 86 -10.66 12.51 2.56
C GLY A 86 -10.76 13.47 1.36
N THR A 87 -9.75 14.30 1.14
CA THR A 87 -9.71 15.24 0.00
C THR A 87 -9.68 14.50 -1.35
N LEU A 88 -8.79 13.49 -1.48
CA LEU A 88 -8.66 12.74 -2.73
C LEU A 88 -9.92 11.91 -3.03
N TYR A 89 -10.56 11.34 -2.01
CA TYR A 89 -11.78 10.55 -2.18
C TYR A 89 -12.96 11.41 -2.57
N GLY A 90 -13.14 12.57 -1.92
CA GLY A 90 -14.19 13.52 -2.31
C GLY A 90 -14.02 14.02 -3.75
N PHE A 91 -12.81 14.34 -4.15
CA PHE A 91 -12.53 14.76 -5.52
C PHE A 91 -12.77 13.62 -6.54
N ALA A 92 -12.40 12.39 -6.20
CA ALA A 92 -12.67 11.23 -7.06
C ALA A 92 -14.17 11.03 -7.32
N GLU A 93 -15.01 11.24 -6.29
CA GLU A 93 -16.48 11.23 -6.44
C GLU A 93 -16.98 12.38 -7.33
N GLU A 94 -16.44 13.58 -7.13
CA GLU A 94 -16.81 14.78 -7.88
C GLU A 94 -16.60 14.61 -9.40
N ILE A 95 -15.46 14.01 -9.80
CA ILE A 95 -15.14 13.75 -11.21
C ILE A 95 -15.72 12.43 -11.73
N GLY A 96 -16.45 11.67 -10.91
CA GLY A 96 -17.02 10.38 -11.30
C GLY A 96 -15.98 9.28 -11.53
N ALA A 97 -14.82 9.33 -10.87
CA ALA A 97 -13.79 8.32 -11.00
C ALA A 97 -14.25 6.97 -10.43
N THR A 98 -14.09 5.90 -11.19
CA THR A 98 -14.49 4.55 -10.76
C THR A 98 -13.46 3.87 -9.87
N LYS A 99 -12.22 4.33 -9.88
CA LYS A 99 -11.10 3.76 -9.11
C LYS A 99 -10.08 4.85 -8.75
N ILE A 100 -9.45 4.69 -7.61
CA ILE A 100 -8.31 5.50 -7.17
C ILE A 100 -7.08 4.60 -7.21
N ALA A 101 -6.09 4.92 -8.05
CA ALA A 101 -4.82 4.20 -8.12
C ALA A 101 -3.81 4.82 -7.16
N LEU A 102 -3.20 3.98 -6.31
CA LEU A 102 -2.16 4.37 -5.35
C LEU A 102 -0.87 3.61 -5.64
N GLY A 103 0.27 4.29 -5.59
CA GLY A 103 1.60 3.75 -5.92
C GLY A 103 2.23 2.87 -4.84
N HIS A 104 1.44 2.20 -4.00
CA HIS A 104 1.99 1.24 -3.04
C HIS A 104 2.46 -0.03 -3.75
N HIS A 105 3.65 -0.49 -3.38
CA HIS A 105 4.30 -1.65 -3.95
C HIS A 105 4.38 -2.83 -2.96
N ARG A 106 4.98 -3.96 -3.38
CA ARG A 106 5.08 -5.19 -2.59
C ARG A 106 5.69 -4.96 -1.21
N ASP A 107 6.77 -4.21 -1.15
CA ASP A 107 7.51 -3.99 0.10
C ASP A 107 6.70 -3.13 1.08
N ASP A 108 5.98 -2.11 0.61
CA ASP A 108 5.01 -1.35 1.42
C ASP A 108 3.94 -2.24 2.05
N ILE A 109 3.45 -3.24 1.30
CA ILE A 109 2.44 -4.18 1.77
C ILE A 109 2.99 -5.03 2.90
N ILE A 110 4.22 -5.53 2.75
CA ILE A 110 4.92 -6.32 3.77
C ILE A 110 5.23 -5.46 4.99
N GLU A 111 5.80 -4.27 4.81
CA GLU A 111 6.06 -3.34 5.91
C GLU A 111 4.79 -3.02 6.69
N THR A 112 3.66 -2.81 5.99
CA THR A 112 2.37 -2.56 6.64
C THR A 112 1.86 -3.77 7.43
N LEU A 113 2.11 -4.99 6.96
CA LEU A 113 1.82 -6.21 7.73
C LEU A 113 2.59 -6.19 9.07
N PHE A 114 3.91 -5.99 9.01
CA PHE A 114 4.75 -6.00 10.21
C PHE A 114 4.42 -4.84 11.16
N LEU A 115 4.14 -3.64 10.64
CA LEU A 115 3.66 -2.53 11.46
C LEU A 115 2.38 -2.89 12.21
N ASN A 116 1.40 -3.50 11.53
CA ASN A 116 0.16 -3.92 12.19
C ASN A 116 0.39 -5.05 13.19
N MET A 117 1.27 -6.01 12.90
CA MET A 117 1.60 -7.11 13.82
C MET A 117 2.31 -6.61 15.09
N PHE A 118 3.34 -5.79 14.93
CA PHE A 118 4.19 -5.38 16.06
C PHE A 118 3.59 -4.27 16.92
N TYR A 119 2.86 -3.35 16.30
CA TYR A 119 2.33 -2.17 17.00
C TYR A 119 0.80 -2.16 17.09
N GLY A 120 0.11 -2.90 16.22
CA GLY A 120 -1.35 -2.93 16.18
C GLY A 120 -1.98 -4.24 16.68
N GLY A 121 -1.20 -5.29 16.93
CA GLY A 121 -1.70 -6.61 17.35
C GLY A 121 -2.65 -7.24 16.33
N LYS A 122 -2.47 -6.98 15.03
CA LYS A 122 -3.37 -7.44 13.97
C LYS A 122 -2.59 -7.98 12.77
N ILE A 123 -3.05 -9.08 12.21
CA ILE A 123 -2.60 -9.58 10.91
C ILE A 123 -3.39 -8.83 9.83
N LYS A 124 -2.84 -7.71 9.38
CA LYS A 124 -3.48 -6.83 8.39
C LYS A 124 -2.42 -6.21 7.49
N ALA A 125 -2.62 -6.31 6.18
CA ALA A 125 -1.79 -5.67 5.17
C ALA A 125 -2.63 -4.74 4.26
N MET A 126 -2.14 -4.43 3.07
CA MET A 126 -2.85 -3.66 2.05
C MET A 126 -3.14 -4.57 0.84
N PRO A 127 -4.41 -4.93 0.55
CA PRO A 127 -4.71 -5.73 -0.62
C PRO A 127 -4.53 -4.93 -1.92
N PRO A 128 -4.30 -5.60 -3.07
CA PRO A 128 -4.17 -4.95 -4.38
C PRO A 128 -5.41 -4.15 -4.81
N LYS A 129 -6.58 -4.56 -4.32
CA LYS A 129 -7.87 -3.88 -4.55
C LYS A 129 -8.68 -3.88 -3.26
N LEU A 130 -9.25 -2.73 -2.92
CA LEU A 130 -10.00 -2.53 -1.69
C LEU A 130 -11.19 -1.62 -1.94
N LEU A 131 -12.37 -2.00 -1.45
CA LEU A 131 -13.46 -1.05 -1.23
C LEU A 131 -13.11 -0.21 0.00
N ALA A 132 -13.05 1.09 -0.15
CA ALA A 132 -12.72 2.01 0.94
C ALA A 132 -13.79 1.99 2.05
N ASP A 133 -13.43 2.47 3.25
CA ASP A 133 -14.32 2.44 4.42
C ASP A 133 -15.61 3.25 4.20
N ASP A 134 -15.57 4.27 3.32
CA ASP A 134 -16.72 5.07 2.89
C ASP A 134 -17.70 4.30 1.99
N LYS A 135 -17.30 3.10 1.50
CA LYS A 135 -18.05 2.24 0.56
C LYS A 135 -18.38 2.90 -0.78
N ARG A 136 -17.76 4.03 -1.11
CA ARG A 136 -17.98 4.80 -2.35
C ARG A 136 -16.81 4.73 -3.31
N ASN A 137 -15.61 4.54 -2.77
CA ASN A 137 -14.38 4.52 -3.55
C ASN A 137 -13.75 3.13 -3.61
N ILE A 138 -13.30 2.73 -4.79
CA ILE A 138 -12.46 1.54 -4.98
C ILE A 138 -11.01 1.97 -5.12
N VAL A 139 -10.17 1.51 -4.21
CA VAL A 139 -8.72 1.73 -4.26
C VAL A 139 -8.06 0.55 -4.95
N ILE A 140 -7.17 0.82 -5.89
CA ILE A 140 -6.31 -0.18 -6.53
C ILE A 140 -4.83 0.15 -6.33
N ARG A 141 -3.97 -0.87 -6.34
CA ARG A 141 -2.52 -0.75 -6.21
C ARG A 141 -1.85 -1.48 -7.36
N PRO A 142 -1.66 -0.80 -8.51
CA PRO A 142 -1.09 -1.42 -9.70
C PRO A 142 0.31 -2.02 -9.48
N LEU A 143 1.09 -1.45 -8.55
CA LEU A 143 2.44 -1.91 -8.21
C LEU A 143 2.49 -2.96 -7.10
N ALA A 144 1.35 -3.52 -6.66
CA ALA A 144 1.26 -4.41 -5.50
C ALA A 144 2.19 -5.64 -5.55
N TYR A 145 2.58 -6.06 -6.73
CA TYR A 145 3.45 -7.23 -6.97
C TYR A 145 4.89 -6.86 -7.39
N CYS A 146 5.18 -5.56 -7.57
CA CYS A 146 6.49 -5.07 -7.92
C CYS A 146 7.36 -4.89 -6.68
N SER A 147 8.63 -5.25 -6.75
CA SER A 147 9.61 -4.96 -5.69
C SER A 147 9.99 -3.49 -5.67
N GLU A 148 10.43 -2.98 -4.53
CA GLU A 148 10.97 -1.62 -4.46
C GLU A 148 12.22 -1.47 -5.31
N ASP A 149 13.07 -2.49 -5.35
CA ASP A 149 14.32 -2.50 -6.14
C ASP A 149 14.03 -2.34 -7.64
N ASP A 150 13.05 -3.10 -8.18
CA ASP A 150 12.62 -2.95 -9.58
C ASP A 150 12.10 -1.54 -9.88
N ILE A 151 11.37 -0.94 -8.95
CA ILE A 151 10.82 0.41 -9.10
C ILE A 151 11.95 1.47 -9.07
N VAL A 152 12.95 1.29 -8.22
CA VAL A 152 14.13 2.18 -8.18
C VAL A 152 14.86 2.12 -9.51
N GLU A 153 15.23 0.93 -9.98
CA GLU A 153 15.92 0.73 -11.26
C GLU A 153 15.11 1.34 -12.43
N PHE A 154 13.80 1.05 -12.48
CA PHE A 154 12.93 1.60 -13.50
C PHE A 154 12.85 3.13 -13.46
N SER A 155 12.75 3.71 -12.27
CA SER A 155 12.67 5.16 -12.10
C SER A 155 13.95 5.89 -12.51
N GLU A 156 15.11 5.26 -12.28
CA GLU A 156 16.42 5.77 -12.72
C GLU A 156 16.54 5.71 -14.25
N LEU A 157 16.16 4.59 -14.87
CA LEU A 157 16.16 4.44 -16.35
C LEU A 157 15.22 5.45 -17.04
N LYS A 158 14.13 5.85 -16.40
CA LYS A 158 13.16 6.82 -16.93
C LYS A 158 13.51 8.27 -16.62
N GLU A 159 14.50 8.52 -15.77
CA GLU A 159 14.95 9.86 -15.37
C GLU A 159 13.78 10.73 -14.87
N PHE A 160 12.86 10.16 -14.05
CA PHE A 160 11.73 10.91 -13.52
C PHE A 160 12.18 12.10 -12.67
N PRO A 161 11.47 13.26 -12.75
CA PRO A 161 11.78 14.42 -11.93
C PRO A 161 11.29 14.23 -10.49
N ILE A 162 11.98 13.36 -9.73
CA ILE A 162 11.57 12.96 -8.38
C ILE A 162 11.67 14.12 -7.42
N ILE A 163 10.59 14.39 -6.70
CA ILE A 163 10.54 15.36 -5.60
C ILE A 163 10.96 14.62 -4.31
N PRO A 164 12.03 15.04 -3.64
CA PRO A 164 12.48 14.41 -2.41
C PRO A 164 11.43 14.48 -1.30
N CYS A 165 11.14 13.34 -0.64
CA CYS A 165 10.16 13.25 0.45
C CYS A 165 10.85 13.39 1.82
N ASN A 166 11.48 14.54 2.10
CA ASN A 166 12.15 14.84 3.38
C ASN A 166 11.52 16.01 4.15
N LEU A 167 10.33 16.43 3.73
CA LEU A 167 9.71 17.66 4.22
C LEU A 167 8.97 17.53 5.56
N CYS A 168 8.61 16.33 6.04
CA CYS A 168 7.75 16.21 7.22
C CYS A 168 8.36 15.55 8.48
N GLY A 169 9.60 15.05 8.48
CA GLY A 169 10.36 14.63 9.66
C GLY A 169 9.64 13.78 10.73
N SER A 170 8.63 12.96 10.39
CA SER A 170 7.75 12.34 11.36
C SER A 170 8.27 11.01 11.94
N GLN A 171 7.89 10.69 13.19
CA GLN A 171 8.30 9.46 13.91
C GLN A 171 7.76 8.16 13.29
N ASP A 172 6.64 8.18 12.56
CA ASP A 172 6.14 6.99 11.84
C ASP A 172 7.13 6.48 10.80
N ASN A 173 7.95 7.39 10.23
CA ASN A 173 9.04 7.01 9.35
C ASN A 173 10.11 6.18 10.07
N MET A 174 10.35 6.38 11.38
CA MET A 174 11.35 5.61 12.13
C MET A 174 10.91 4.16 12.35
N GLN A 175 9.64 3.91 12.68
CA GLN A 175 9.13 2.53 12.84
C GLN A 175 9.12 1.78 11.51
N ARG A 176 8.67 2.44 10.44
CA ARG A 176 8.71 1.87 9.09
C ARG A 176 10.13 1.61 8.64
N GLN A 177 11.05 2.53 8.89
CA GLN A 177 12.47 2.38 8.58
C GLN A 177 13.09 1.19 9.32
N ALA A 178 12.81 1.03 10.62
CA ALA A 178 13.30 -0.10 11.41
C ALA A 178 12.79 -1.45 10.86
N ILE A 179 11.53 -1.52 10.44
CA ILE A 179 10.96 -2.71 9.79
C ILE A 179 11.65 -2.98 8.46
N LYS A 180 11.85 -1.94 7.64
CA LYS A 180 12.53 -2.05 6.34
C LYS A 180 13.95 -2.61 6.51
N GLU A 181 14.72 -2.06 7.45
CA GLU A 181 16.08 -2.54 7.77
C GLU A 181 16.08 -3.99 8.26
N MET A 182 15.12 -4.37 9.10
CA MET A 182 14.95 -5.75 9.56
C MET A 182 14.68 -6.70 8.39
N LEU A 183 13.75 -6.34 7.49
CA LEU A 183 13.39 -7.16 6.33
C LEU A 183 14.57 -7.29 5.35
N GLN A 184 15.26 -6.20 5.07
CA GLN A 184 16.48 -6.20 4.24
C GLN A 184 17.58 -7.08 4.86
N GLY A 185 17.76 -6.98 6.18
CA GLY A 185 18.71 -7.81 6.92
C GLY A 185 18.36 -9.31 6.84
N TRP A 186 17.08 -9.65 6.92
CA TRP A 186 16.62 -11.03 6.74
C TRP A 186 16.82 -11.54 5.32
N ASN A 187 16.46 -10.74 4.33
CA ASN A 187 16.61 -11.12 2.92
C ASN A 187 18.08 -11.29 2.53
N LYS A 188 18.97 -10.46 3.09
CA LYS A 188 20.42 -10.60 2.88
C LYS A 188 20.99 -11.90 3.46
N LYS A 189 20.51 -12.31 4.65
CA LYS A 189 20.94 -13.57 5.31
C LYS A 189 20.30 -14.80 4.67
N HIS A 190 19.08 -14.67 4.22
CA HIS A 190 18.25 -15.74 3.71
C HIS A 190 17.50 -15.23 2.46
N PRO A 191 18.13 -15.24 1.28
CA PRO A 191 17.50 -14.78 0.04
C PRO A 191 16.16 -15.46 -0.22
N GLY A 192 15.16 -14.69 -0.71
CA GLY A 192 13.81 -15.17 -0.96
C GLY A 192 12.85 -15.07 0.25
N ARG A 193 13.30 -14.52 1.39
CA ARG A 193 12.42 -14.36 2.57
C ARG A 193 11.31 -13.35 2.34
N VAL A 194 11.60 -12.26 1.68
CA VAL A 194 10.61 -11.22 1.37
C VAL A 194 9.51 -11.79 0.47
N GLU A 195 9.89 -12.58 -0.54
CA GLU A 195 8.96 -13.29 -1.44
C GLU A 195 8.10 -14.28 -0.68
N SER A 196 8.70 -15.06 0.24
CA SER A 196 7.98 -16.03 1.08
C SER A 196 6.95 -15.32 1.99
N ILE A 197 7.30 -14.20 2.59
CA ILE A 197 6.39 -13.41 3.42
C ILE A 197 5.22 -12.87 2.58
N PHE A 198 5.51 -12.33 1.39
CA PHE A 198 4.46 -11.86 0.49
C PHE A 198 3.54 -12.98 0.03
N SER A 199 4.10 -14.14 -0.30
CA SER A 199 3.33 -15.34 -0.64
C SER A 199 2.42 -15.76 0.52
N ALA A 200 2.90 -15.70 1.77
CA ALA A 200 2.11 -16.05 2.95
C ALA A 200 0.89 -15.13 3.14
N ILE A 201 1.01 -13.84 2.80
CA ILE A 201 -0.14 -12.90 2.82
C ILE A 201 -1.24 -13.36 1.85
N CYS A 202 -0.87 -13.99 0.74
CA CYS A 202 -1.79 -14.47 -0.28
C CYS A 202 -2.29 -15.91 -0.02
N ASN A 203 -1.73 -16.62 0.98
CA ASN A 203 -2.02 -18.03 1.30
C ASN A 203 -2.34 -18.18 2.80
N VAL A 204 -3.46 -17.65 3.22
CA VAL A 204 -3.92 -17.74 4.61
C VAL A 204 -4.66 -19.05 4.82
N ALA A 205 -4.35 -19.76 5.92
CA ALA A 205 -5.08 -20.93 6.40
C ALA A 205 -5.94 -20.54 7.62
N PRO A 206 -7.20 -20.12 7.44
CA PRO A 206 -8.04 -19.60 8.52
C PRO A 206 -8.21 -20.56 9.69
N SER A 207 -8.33 -21.87 9.41
CA SER A 207 -8.46 -22.93 10.43
C SER A 207 -7.24 -23.11 11.33
N GLN A 208 -6.12 -22.48 11.00
CA GLN A 208 -4.88 -22.49 11.78
C GLN A 208 -4.62 -21.17 12.53
N LEU A 209 -5.58 -20.26 12.50
CA LEU A 209 -5.53 -18.99 13.22
C LEU A 209 -6.52 -18.97 14.38
N GLY A 210 -6.25 -18.14 15.40
CA GLY A 210 -7.07 -18.03 16.60
C GLY A 210 -8.25 -17.04 16.50
N ASP A 211 -8.62 -16.60 15.30
CA ASP A 211 -9.72 -15.64 15.09
C ASP A 211 -11.02 -16.39 14.77
N THR A 212 -11.96 -16.37 15.71
CA THR A 212 -13.27 -17.04 15.60
C THR A 212 -14.16 -16.46 14.51
N THR A 213 -13.86 -15.24 14.02
CA THR A 213 -14.61 -14.65 12.89
C THR A 213 -14.18 -15.23 11.54
N LEU A 214 -12.98 -15.81 11.47
CA LEU A 214 -12.45 -16.47 10.28
C LEU A 214 -12.74 -17.97 10.27
N PHE A 215 -12.73 -18.60 11.42
CA PHE A 215 -12.96 -20.03 11.57
C PHE A 215 -13.53 -20.34 12.96
N ASP A 216 -14.62 -21.07 13.02
CA ASP A 216 -15.27 -21.46 14.28
C ASP A 216 -14.62 -22.71 14.88
N PHE A 217 -13.49 -22.53 15.52
CA PHE A 217 -12.77 -23.62 16.20
C PHE A 217 -13.35 -23.95 17.60
N ILE A 218 -14.24 -23.10 18.15
CA ILE A 218 -14.84 -23.28 19.46
C ILE A 218 -15.90 -24.39 19.42
N ASN A 219 -16.69 -24.45 18.35
CA ASN A 219 -17.81 -25.38 18.20
C ASN A 219 -17.46 -26.59 17.33
N LEU A 220 -16.16 -26.93 17.23
CA LEU A 220 -15.74 -28.13 16.52
C LEU A 220 -16.25 -29.38 17.24
N ASP A 221 -16.92 -30.28 16.50
CA ASP A 221 -17.31 -31.61 16.95
C ASP A 221 -16.83 -32.68 15.99
N ILE A 222 -16.70 -33.90 16.51
CA ILE A 222 -16.26 -35.06 15.71
C ILE A 222 -17.48 -35.78 15.15
N ASP A 223 -17.68 -35.68 13.84
CA ASP A 223 -18.63 -36.56 13.16
C ASP A 223 -18.00 -37.93 12.85
N ARG A 224 -18.47 -38.94 13.55
CA ARG A 224 -18.06 -40.34 13.37
C ARG A 224 -19.12 -41.18 12.63
N SER A 225 -20.13 -40.54 12.05
CA SER A 225 -21.28 -41.27 11.45
C SER A 225 -20.92 -42.06 10.20
N GLU A 226 -19.83 -41.77 9.50
CA GLU A 226 -19.45 -42.40 8.25
C GLU A 226 -18.12 -43.20 8.26
N SER A 227 -17.34 -43.20 9.34
CA SER A 227 -16.07 -43.94 9.38
C SER A 227 -16.12 -45.16 10.29
N LYS A 228 -16.26 -46.36 9.70
CA LYS A 228 -15.71 -47.57 10.35
C LYS A 228 -14.19 -47.31 10.49
N PRO A 229 -13.60 -47.45 11.69
CA PRO A 229 -12.18 -47.24 11.85
C PRO A 229 -11.43 -48.29 11.02
N GLN A 230 -10.76 -47.88 9.96
CA GLN A 230 -9.65 -48.66 9.44
C GLN A 230 -8.59 -48.66 10.53
N LEU A 231 -8.40 -49.81 11.16
CA LEU A 231 -7.24 -50.08 12.01
C LEU A 231 -5.99 -49.87 11.16
N VAL A 232 -5.41 -48.67 11.27
CA VAL A 232 -4.06 -48.44 10.76
C VAL A 232 -3.15 -49.23 11.70
N ASN A 233 -2.63 -50.33 11.23
CA ASN A 233 -1.59 -51.08 11.93
C ASN A 233 -0.46 -50.10 12.22
N ALA A 234 -0.08 -49.98 13.49
CA ALA A 234 1.05 -49.18 13.92
C ALA A 234 2.28 -49.65 13.13
N VAL A 235 2.78 -48.76 12.27
CA VAL A 235 4.07 -49.03 11.62
C VAL A 235 5.12 -48.74 12.66
N ASP A 236 5.88 -49.75 13.03
CA ASP A 236 7.04 -49.67 13.90
C ASP A 236 7.97 -48.54 13.45
N ILE A 237 8.14 -47.57 14.33
CA ILE A 237 9.21 -46.57 14.23
C ILE A 237 10.42 -47.19 14.94
N SER A 238 11.24 -47.91 14.17
CA SER A 238 12.62 -48.25 14.56
C SER A 238 13.59 -47.34 13.87
#